data_6bd9af2948c3023ac577c4f551144079
#
_entry.id   6bd9af2948c3023ac577c4f551144079
#
_cell.length_a   1.000
_cell.length_b   1.000
_cell.length_c   1.000
_cell.angle_alpha   90.00
_cell.angle_beta   90.00
_cell.angle_gamma   90.00
#
_symmetry.space_group_name_H-M   'P 1'
#
loop_
_entity.id
_entity.type
_entity.pdbx_description
1 polymer ?
#
loop_
_entity_poly.entity_id
_entity_poly.type
_entity_poly.pdbx_seq_one_letter_code
_entity_poly.pdbx_strand_id
1 'polypeptide(L)'
;MPDFKDIIIRVKDILSSEVGERKVLDKDVAEALGLNHLTFATMKSRNRLPYQELLDFCAKRKISINWLFYNQVIDSLVNETEKFAKVRYFQDIYASAGGGAENYNTDSDYLYVDQSVLEKTGVACKVEAIEAINVLGDSMEPTLHEGNVVLVDRTQQHWKRGGIFVVSTIGGLFIKRLQPKANGTVELISDNPAYPPERIESSDVRILGKVVGAFTKVA
;
A
#
# COMPACT_ATOMS: atom_id res chain seq x y z
N MET A 1 -27.48 -15.72 -22.49
CA MET A 1 -26.24 -16.25 -23.10
C MET A 1 -25.31 -15.07 -23.31
N PRO A 2 -24.02 -15.22 -23.08
CA PRO A 2 -23.07 -14.13 -23.37
C PRO A 2 -23.12 -13.75 -24.85
N ASP A 3 -23.13 -12.44 -25.11
CA ASP A 3 -23.17 -11.92 -26.50
C ASP A 3 -21.72 -11.80 -27.02
N PHE A 4 -21.54 -12.12 -28.32
CA PHE A 4 -20.24 -12.00 -29.00
C PHE A 4 -19.66 -10.58 -28.86
N LYS A 5 -20.50 -9.57 -29.03
CA LYS A 5 -20.10 -8.17 -28.98
C LYS A 5 -19.51 -7.79 -27.59
N ASP A 6 -20.18 -8.19 -26.52
CA ASP A 6 -19.77 -7.86 -25.15
C ASP A 6 -18.47 -8.53 -24.79
N ILE A 7 -18.30 -9.80 -25.16
CA ILE A 7 -17.06 -10.53 -24.91
C ILE A 7 -15.90 -9.93 -25.69
N ILE A 8 -16.12 -9.59 -26.97
CA ILE A 8 -15.05 -9.01 -27.80
C ILE A 8 -14.66 -7.60 -27.33
N ILE A 9 -15.58 -6.82 -26.78
CA ILE A 9 -15.25 -5.54 -26.15
C ILE A 9 -14.27 -5.78 -24.98
N ARG A 10 -14.56 -6.74 -24.09
CA ARG A 10 -13.67 -7.07 -22.97
C ARG A 10 -12.31 -7.60 -23.44
N VAL A 11 -12.27 -8.42 -24.48
CA VAL A 11 -11.00 -8.84 -25.10
C VAL A 11 -10.22 -7.64 -25.63
N LYS A 12 -10.89 -6.68 -26.26
CA LYS A 12 -10.25 -5.44 -26.73
C LYS A 12 -9.71 -4.59 -25.59
N ASP A 13 -10.42 -4.49 -24.48
CA ASP A 13 -9.98 -3.75 -23.30
C ASP A 13 -8.70 -4.35 -22.72
N ILE A 14 -8.62 -5.68 -22.64
CA ILE A 14 -7.41 -6.39 -22.24
C ILE A 14 -6.25 -6.08 -23.18
N LEU A 15 -6.46 -6.23 -24.49
CA LEU A 15 -5.42 -5.99 -25.48
C LEU A 15 -4.99 -4.50 -25.50
N SER A 16 -5.91 -3.57 -25.23
CA SER A 16 -5.58 -2.15 -25.13
C SER A 16 -4.61 -1.85 -23.98
N SER A 17 -4.75 -2.55 -22.86
CA SER A 17 -3.79 -2.42 -21.75
C SER A 17 -2.40 -2.98 -22.08
N GLU A 18 -2.30 -3.92 -23.04
CA GLU A 18 -1.04 -4.51 -23.47
C GLU A 18 -0.32 -3.66 -24.53
N VAL A 19 -1.06 -2.96 -25.41
CA VAL A 19 -0.50 -2.23 -26.57
C VAL A 19 -0.43 -0.70 -26.39
N GLY A 20 -0.88 -0.17 -25.26
CA GLY A 20 -0.83 1.27 -24.94
C GLY A 20 -1.84 2.10 -25.75
N GLU A 21 -1.40 3.28 -26.24
CA GLU A 21 -2.31 4.26 -26.90
C GLU A 21 -2.88 3.82 -28.27
N ARG A 22 -2.42 2.69 -28.81
CA ARG A 22 -2.88 2.19 -30.10
C ARG A 22 -4.30 1.61 -29.99
N LYS A 23 -5.21 2.03 -30.89
CA LYS A 23 -6.55 1.46 -30.98
C LYS A 23 -6.51 -0.02 -31.42
N VAL A 24 -7.11 -0.89 -30.61
CA VAL A 24 -7.25 -2.32 -30.91
C VAL A 24 -8.38 -2.55 -31.92
N LEU A 25 -8.05 -3.19 -33.02
CA LEU A 25 -8.98 -3.53 -34.10
C LEU A 25 -9.41 -5.00 -34.03
N ASP A 26 -10.44 -5.38 -34.82
CA ASP A 26 -10.93 -6.77 -34.91
C ASP A 26 -9.86 -7.75 -35.41
N LYS A 27 -8.92 -7.29 -36.24
CA LYS A 27 -7.78 -8.10 -36.68
C LYS A 27 -6.82 -8.46 -35.52
N ASP A 28 -6.61 -7.53 -34.61
CA ASP A 28 -5.73 -7.74 -33.46
C ASP A 28 -6.37 -8.77 -32.48
N VAL A 29 -7.70 -8.71 -32.34
CA VAL A 29 -8.47 -9.70 -31.58
C VAL A 29 -8.41 -11.09 -32.25
N ALA A 30 -8.61 -11.18 -33.57
CA ALA A 30 -8.51 -12.44 -34.28
C ALA A 30 -7.12 -13.08 -34.11
N GLU A 31 -6.06 -12.30 -34.26
CA GLU A 31 -4.67 -12.74 -34.06
C GLU A 31 -4.43 -13.21 -32.62
N ALA A 32 -4.87 -12.44 -31.61
CA ALA A 32 -4.73 -12.79 -30.19
C ALA A 32 -5.48 -14.08 -29.82
N LEU A 33 -6.57 -14.39 -30.50
CA LEU A 33 -7.33 -15.62 -30.37
C LEU A 33 -6.80 -16.77 -31.25
N GLY A 34 -5.78 -16.53 -32.08
CA GLY A 34 -5.28 -17.53 -33.02
C GLY A 34 -6.22 -17.86 -34.16
N LEU A 35 -7.14 -16.94 -34.48
CA LEU A 35 -8.13 -17.11 -35.52
C LEU A 35 -7.73 -16.42 -36.82
N ASN A 36 -8.10 -17.01 -37.96
CA ASN A 36 -8.05 -16.32 -39.23
C ASN A 36 -9.09 -15.18 -39.25
N HIS A 37 -8.74 -14.03 -39.80
CA HIS A 37 -9.59 -12.84 -39.85
C HIS A 37 -10.97 -13.12 -40.53
N LEU A 38 -11.01 -13.93 -41.57
CA LEU A 38 -12.26 -14.31 -42.27
C LEU A 38 -13.15 -15.18 -41.37
N THR A 39 -12.56 -16.13 -40.67
CA THR A 39 -13.26 -16.97 -39.68
C THR A 39 -13.84 -16.11 -38.57
N PHE A 40 -13.04 -15.20 -38.01
CA PHE A 40 -13.51 -14.26 -36.99
C PHE A 40 -14.64 -13.38 -37.45
N ALA A 41 -14.56 -12.81 -38.66
CA ALA A 41 -15.62 -11.98 -39.24
C ALA A 41 -16.93 -12.80 -39.45
N THR A 42 -16.82 -14.06 -39.87
CA THR A 42 -17.96 -14.96 -40.00
C THR A 42 -18.60 -15.28 -38.65
N MET A 43 -17.79 -15.56 -37.62
CA MET A 43 -18.29 -15.81 -36.27
C MET A 43 -19.00 -14.58 -35.72
N LYS A 44 -18.41 -13.39 -35.92
CA LYS A 44 -18.99 -12.11 -35.52
C LYS A 44 -20.35 -11.87 -36.17
N SER A 45 -20.48 -12.09 -37.49
CA SER A 45 -21.75 -11.89 -38.22
C SER A 45 -22.85 -12.85 -37.79
N ARG A 46 -22.49 -14.05 -37.32
CA ARG A 46 -23.40 -15.10 -36.85
C ARG A 46 -23.61 -15.11 -35.34
N ASN A 47 -23.05 -14.16 -34.61
CA ASN A 47 -23.04 -14.10 -33.14
C ASN A 47 -22.58 -15.43 -32.50
N ARG A 48 -21.58 -16.12 -33.11
CA ARG A 48 -21.08 -17.42 -32.68
C ARG A 48 -19.74 -17.23 -31.97
N LEU A 49 -19.68 -17.57 -30.68
CA LEU A 49 -18.46 -17.45 -29.86
C LEU A 49 -17.44 -18.54 -30.18
N PRO A 50 -16.17 -18.20 -30.33
CA PRO A 50 -15.04 -19.13 -30.39
C PRO A 50 -14.64 -19.58 -28.97
N TYR A 51 -15.42 -20.48 -28.39
CA TYR A 51 -15.25 -20.84 -26.96
C TYR A 51 -13.86 -21.39 -26.64
N GLN A 52 -13.32 -22.27 -27.49
CA GLN A 52 -12.01 -22.89 -27.22
C GLN A 52 -10.91 -21.81 -27.21
N GLU A 53 -10.92 -20.97 -28.22
CA GLU A 53 -9.92 -19.90 -28.39
C GLU A 53 -10.02 -18.86 -27.24
N LEU A 54 -11.24 -18.57 -26.78
CA LEU A 54 -11.47 -17.68 -25.61
C LEU A 54 -10.98 -18.32 -24.32
N LEU A 55 -11.19 -19.62 -24.11
CA LEU A 55 -10.67 -20.34 -22.95
C LEU A 55 -9.13 -20.37 -22.95
N ASP A 56 -8.52 -20.65 -24.11
CA ASP A 56 -7.07 -20.63 -24.27
C ASP A 56 -6.48 -19.22 -24.04
N PHE A 57 -7.19 -18.19 -24.52
CA PHE A 57 -6.84 -16.79 -24.28
C PHE A 57 -6.85 -16.45 -22.78
N CYS A 58 -7.90 -16.88 -22.07
CA CYS A 58 -8.00 -16.70 -20.62
C CYS A 58 -6.88 -17.44 -19.88
N ALA A 59 -6.63 -18.70 -20.25
CA ALA A 59 -5.60 -19.53 -19.59
C ALA A 59 -4.20 -18.95 -19.76
N LYS A 60 -3.84 -18.52 -20.97
CA LYS A 60 -2.52 -17.92 -21.26
C LYS A 60 -2.26 -16.62 -20.48
N ARG A 61 -3.31 -15.83 -20.24
CA ARG A 61 -3.22 -14.52 -19.58
C ARG A 61 -3.64 -14.52 -18.11
N LYS A 62 -4.01 -15.69 -17.58
CA LYS A 62 -4.52 -15.85 -16.20
C LYS A 62 -5.75 -14.99 -15.90
N ILE A 63 -6.64 -14.87 -16.89
CA ILE A 63 -7.86 -14.09 -16.82
C ILE A 63 -9.01 -14.97 -16.34
N SER A 64 -9.86 -14.44 -15.45
CA SER A 64 -11.05 -15.16 -15.00
C SER A 64 -12.05 -15.34 -16.13
N ILE A 65 -12.45 -16.59 -16.36
CA ILE A 65 -13.50 -16.96 -17.32
C ILE A 65 -14.82 -16.29 -16.93
N ASN A 66 -15.16 -16.28 -15.64
CA ASN A 66 -16.39 -15.65 -15.15
C ASN A 66 -16.40 -14.14 -15.43
N TRP A 67 -15.25 -13.47 -15.27
CA TRP A 67 -15.16 -12.07 -15.64
C TRP A 67 -15.32 -11.86 -17.15
N LEU A 68 -14.63 -12.65 -17.97
CA LEU A 68 -14.69 -12.47 -19.42
C LEU A 68 -16.11 -12.73 -19.98
N PHE A 69 -16.77 -13.80 -19.53
CA PHE A 69 -18.06 -14.21 -20.08
C PHE A 69 -19.25 -13.50 -19.45
N TYR A 70 -19.21 -13.25 -18.14
CA TYR A 70 -20.37 -12.79 -17.37
C TYR A 70 -20.14 -11.44 -16.68
N ASN A 71 -18.95 -10.83 -16.83
CA ASN A 71 -18.54 -9.63 -16.10
C ASN A 71 -18.66 -9.80 -14.57
N GLN A 72 -18.46 -11.03 -14.11
CA GLN A 72 -18.51 -11.36 -12.70
C GLN A 72 -17.08 -11.40 -12.15
N VAL A 73 -16.81 -10.54 -11.20
CA VAL A 73 -15.66 -10.67 -10.32
C VAL A 73 -16.06 -11.68 -9.25
N ILE A 74 -15.21 -12.65 -8.94
CA ILE A 74 -15.50 -13.63 -7.90
C ILE A 74 -15.64 -12.85 -6.59
N ASP A 75 -16.85 -12.88 -5.98
CA ASP A 75 -17.15 -12.16 -4.72
C ASP A 75 -16.14 -12.48 -3.61
N SER A 76 -15.60 -13.70 -3.61
CA SER A 76 -14.53 -14.09 -2.68
C SER A 76 -13.23 -13.28 -2.89
N LEU A 77 -12.87 -12.93 -4.13
CA LEU A 77 -11.67 -12.11 -4.41
C LEU A 77 -11.90 -10.64 -4.07
N VAL A 78 -13.12 -10.12 -4.30
CA VAL A 78 -13.49 -8.76 -3.90
C VAL A 78 -13.50 -8.66 -2.38
N ASN A 79 -14.17 -9.58 -1.70
CA ASN A 79 -14.23 -9.63 -0.24
C ASN A 79 -12.87 -9.87 0.41
N GLU A 80 -11.97 -10.62 -0.23
CA GLU A 80 -10.61 -10.82 0.28
C GLU A 80 -9.74 -9.59 0.04
N THR A 81 -9.88 -8.89 -1.09
CA THR A 81 -9.11 -7.67 -1.35
C THR A 81 -9.59 -6.49 -0.50
N GLU A 82 -10.90 -6.40 -0.23
CA GLU A 82 -11.47 -5.37 0.65
C GLU A 82 -11.11 -5.55 2.13
N LYS A 83 -10.70 -6.75 2.54
CA LYS A 83 -10.20 -7.01 3.90
C LYS A 83 -8.82 -6.42 4.17
N PHE A 84 -8.05 -6.13 3.12
CA PHE A 84 -6.68 -5.66 3.26
C PHE A 84 -6.57 -4.18 2.93
N ALA A 85 -6.02 -3.46 3.88
CA ALA A 85 -5.59 -2.09 3.71
C ALA A 85 -4.18 -2.04 3.09
N LYS A 86 -3.99 -1.20 2.08
CA LYS A 86 -2.70 -0.99 1.43
C LYS A 86 -1.98 0.18 2.11
N VAL A 87 -0.99 -0.12 2.94
CA VAL A 87 -0.19 0.84 3.70
C VAL A 87 1.14 1.07 3.00
N ARG A 88 1.54 2.33 2.79
CA ARG A 88 2.87 2.64 2.23
C ARG A 88 3.95 2.23 3.22
N TYR A 89 4.97 1.52 2.75
CA TYR A 89 6.08 1.04 3.55
C TYR A 89 7.40 1.58 3.02
N PHE A 90 8.12 2.25 3.87
CA PHE A 90 9.41 2.83 3.58
C PHE A 90 10.50 1.97 4.21
N GLN A 91 11.07 1.06 3.43
CA GLN A 91 12.09 0.10 3.90
C GLN A 91 13.40 0.80 4.28
N ASP A 92 13.78 1.83 3.54
CA ASP A 92 15.07 2.51 3.69
C ASP A 92 14.99 3.77 4.58
N ILE A 93 13.80 4.08 5.10
CA ILE A 93 13.66 5.13 6.12
C ILE A 93 13.77 4.49 7.49
N TYR A 94 14.87 4.79 8.15
CA TYR A 94 15.15 4.37 9.50
C TYR A 94 15.02 5.58 10.44
N ALA A 95 14.11 5.51 11.38
CA ALA A 95 14.06 6.47 12.46
C ALA A 95 15.08 6.06 13.52
N SER A 96 16.21 6.73 13.53
CA SER A 96 17.41 6.38 14.31
C SER A 96 17.52 7.20 15.59
N ALA A 97 18.25 6.65 16.53
CA ALA A 97 18.67 7.31 17.77
C ALA A 97 19.99 8.11 17.61
N GLY A 98 20.42 8.50 16.42
CA GLY A 98 21.68 9.26 16.34
C GLY A 98 22.36 9.45 14.99
N GLY A 99 21.70 9.29 13.87
CA GLY A 99 22.33 9.54 12.57
C GLY A 99 21.31 9.91 11.51
N GLY A 100 21.32 11.16 11.10
CA GLY A 100 20.36 11.72 10.17
C GLY A 100 20.29 10.96 8.85
N ALA A 101 19.10 10.58 8.43
CA ALA A 101 18.79 10.20 7.07
C ALA A 101 17.75 11.17 6.54
N GLU A 102 18.19 12.17 5.80
CA GLU A 102 17.33 12.97 4.93
C GLU A 102 17.27 12.30 3.55
N ASN A 103 16.26 11.47 3.29
CA ASN A 103 15.88 11.15 1.92
C ASN A 103 14.44 10.66 1.88
N TYR A 104 13.52 11.59 1.65
CA TYR A 104 12.09 11.32 1.41
C TYR A 104 11.76 10.87 -0.03
N ASN A 105 12.77 10.63 -0.86
CA ASN A 105 12.61 10.21 -2.26
C ASN A 105 12.97 8.73 -2.46
N THR A 106 12.55 7.88 -1.56
CA THR A 106 12.75 6.44 -1.69
C THR A 106 11.51 5.79 -2.28
N ASP A 107 11.71 4.85 -3.19
CA ASP A 107 10.66 3.97 -3.70
C ASP A 107 9.95 3.33 -2.50
N SER A 108 8.66 3.59 -2.37
CA SER A 108 7.87 3.00 -1.30
C SER A 108 7.27 1.68 -1.78
N ASP A 109 7.48 0.65 -1.00
CA ASP A 109 6.76 -0.61 -1.11
C ASP A 109 5.38 -0.51 -0.43
N TYR A 110 4.63 -1.59 -0.45
CA TYR A 110 3.33 -1.63 0.20
C TYR A 110 3.22 -2.84 1.10
N LEU A 111 2.73 -2.60 2.33
CA LEU A 111 2.26 -3.65 3.22
C LEU A 111 0.74 -3.79 3.06
N TYR A 112 0.28 -5.03 2.93
CA TYR A 112 -1.13 -5.36 2.96
C TYR A 112 -1.49 -5.82 4.37
N VAL A 113 -2.22 -4.99 5.10
CA VAL A 113 -2.58 -5.22 6.50
C VAL A 113 -4.08 -5.47 6.58
N ASP A 114 -4.49 -6.51 7.31
CA ASP A 114 -5.92 -6.77 7.54
C ASP A 114 -6.57 -5.56 8.24
N GLN A 115 -7.69 -5.08 7.68
CA GLN A 115 -8.39 -3.91 8.24
C GLN A 115 -8.78 -4.10 9.69
N SER A 116 -9.16 -5.31 10.09
CA SER A 116 -9.51 -5.63 11.48
C SER A 116 -8.33 -5.46 12.44
N VAL A 117 -7.10 -5.65 11.95
CA VAL A 117 -5.87 -5.40 12.72
C VAL A 117 -5.67 -3.89 12.88
N LEU A 118 -5.83 -3.11 11.80
CA LEU A 118 -5.72 -1.65 11.87
C LEU A 118 -6.76 -1.03 12.81
N GLU A 119 -8.01 -1.50 12.77
CA GLU A 119 -9.07 -1.05 13.67
C GLU A 119 -8.71 -1.27 15.14
N LYS A 120 -8.10 -2.43 15.47
CA LYS A 120 -7.65 -2.75 16.83
C LYS A 120 -6.52 -1.85 17.33
N THR A 121 -5.74 -1.25 16.43
CA THR A 121 -4.70 -0.27 16.83
C THR A 121 -5.28 1.09 17.21
N GLY A 122 -6.61 1.27 17.09
CA GLY A 122 -7.28 2.54 17.35
C GLY A 122 -7.04 3.58 16.24
N VAL A 123 -6.67 3.14 15.06
CA VAL A 123 -6.54 3.99 13.87
C VAL A 123 -7.91 4.53 13.49
N ALA A 124 -8.14 5.80 13.77
CA ALA A 124 -9.39 6.50 13.45
C ALA A 124 -9.31 7.27 12.12
N CYS A 125 -8.19 7.18 11.41
CA CYS A 125 -7.96 7.90 10.16
C CYS A 125 -8.10 7.00 8.93
N LYS A 126 -8.13 7.64 7.76
CA LYS A 126 -8.09 6.91 6.49
C LYS A 126 -6.76 6.18 6.33
N VAL A 127 -6.81 4.97 5.79
CA VAL A 127 -5.64 4.10 5.59
C VAL A 127 -4.52 4.79 4.79
N GLU A 128 -4.89 5.65 3.85
CA GLU A 128 -3.94 6.41 3.04
C GLU A 128 -3.05 7.37 3.85
N ALA A 129 -3.46 7.69 5.07
CA ALA A 129 -2.69 8.52 5.99
C ALA A 129 -1.77 7.69 6.91
N ILE A 130 -1.82 6.35 6.83
CA ILE A 130 -0.93 5.46 7.57
C ILE A 130 0.30 5.16 6.73
N GLU A 131 1.45 5.27 7.36
CA GLU A 131 2.74 4.87 6.81
C GLU A 131 3.40 3.86 7.73
N ALA A 132 4.19 2.96 7.15
CA ALA A 132 4.98 1.99 7.89
C ALA A 132 6.47 2.30 7.70
N ILE A 133 7.23 2.29 8.78
CA ILE A 133 8.69 2.52 8.80
C ILE A 133 9.39 1.54 9.72
N ASN A 134 10.67 1.29 9.48
CA ASN A 134 11.50 0.47 10.35
C ASN A 134 11.99 1.23 11.58
N VAL A 135 12.11 0.52 12.69
CA VAL A 135 12.80 0.98 13.90
C VAL A 135 14.27 0.62 13.80
N LEU A 136 15.14 1.61 14.00
CA LEU A 136 16.59 1.43 14.05
C LEU A 136 17.10 1.79 15.44
N GLY A 137 17.94 0.92 15.99
CA GLY A 137 18.55 1.10 17.31
C GLY A 137 17.59 0.74 18.45
N ASP A 138 18.09 0.88 19.66
CA ASP A 138 17.50 0.38 20.90
C ASP A 138 16.92 1.47 21.81
N SER A 139 16.90 2.73 21.37
CA SER A 139 16.50 3.86 22.22
C SER A 139 15.06 3.80 22.72
N MET A 140 14.19 3.03 22.08
CA MET A 140 12.80 2.88 22.47
C MET A 140 12.50 1.53 23.14
N GLU A 141 13.52 0.75 23.47
CA GLU A 141 13.34 -0.47 24.25
C GLU A 141 12.91 -0.17 25.70
N PRO A 142 12.09 -1.03 26.29
CA PRO A 142 11.53 -2.27 25.77
C PRO A 142 10.26 -2.11 24.90
N THR A 143 9.79 -0.88 24.67
CA THR A 143 8.53 -0.62 23.97
C THR A 143 8.60 -0.97 22.48
N LEU A 144 9.70 -0.59 21.83
CA LEU A 144 9.98 -0.91 20.43
C LEU A 144 11.42 -1.42 20.33
N HIS A 145 11.61 -2.52 19.61
CA HIS A 145 12.91 -3.13 19.39
C HIS A 145 13.42 -2.83 17.98
N GLU A 146 14.73 -2.89 17.81
CA GLU A 146 15.34 -2.80 16.49
C GLU A 146 14.76 -3.84 15.52
N GLY A 147 14.48 -3.42 14.29
CA GLY A 147 13.84 -4.26 13.26
C GLY A 147 12.32 -4.42 13.40
N ASN A 148 11.70 -3.79 14.41
CA ASN A 148 10.25 -3.66 14.42
C ASN A 148 9.79 -2.76 13.26
N VAL A 149 8.57 -2.98 12.77
CA VAL A 149 7.90 -2.08 11.82
C VAL A 149 6.81 -1.34 12.56
N VAL A 150 6.86 -0.01 12.59
CA VAL A 150 5.84 0.83 13.25
C VAL A 150 4.87 1.40 12.22
N LEU A 151 3.60 1.47 12.61
CA LEU A 151 2.54 2.16 11.88
C LEU A 151 2.41 3.59 12.40
N VAL A 152 2.49 4.56 11.49
CA VAL A 152 2.52 5.98 11.78
C VAL A 152 1.30 6.66 11.17
N ASP A 153 0.45 7.24 12.00
CA ASP A 153 -0.68 8.07 11.58
C ASP A 153 -0.21 9.50 11.31
N ARG A 154 -0.15 9.87 10.04
CA ARG A 154 0.30 11.18 9.56
C ARG A 154 -0.69 12.31 9.86
N THR A 155 -1.93 11.99 10.22
CA THR A 155 -2.93 13.00 10.61
C THR A 155 -2.77 13.45 12.05
N GLN A 156 -2.12 12.63 12.90
CA GLN A 156 -1.92 12.92 14.30
C GLN A 156 -0.57 13.62 14.53
N GLN A 157 -0.53 14.93 14.31
CA GLN A 157 0.65 15.76 14.54
C GLN A 157 0.54 16.58 15.85
N HIS A 158 -0.55 16.44 16.59
CA HIS A 158 -0.77 17.16 17.86
C HIS A 158 -0.25 16.35 19.04
N TRP A 159 0.93 16.69 19.51
CA TRP A 159 1.68 16.03 20.58
C TRP A 159 1.23 16.34 22.02
N LYS A 160 0.31 17.32 22.21
CA LYS A 160 -0.13 17.77 23.55
C LYS A 160 -0.72 16.65 24.43
N ARG A 161 -1.21 15.57 23.84
CA ARG A 161 -1.77 14.41 24.56
C ARG A 161 -0.74 13.34 24.91
N GLY A 162 0.53 13.60 24.59
CA GLY A 162 1.59 12.60 24.76
C GLY A 162 1.48 11.43 23.78
N GLY A 163 2.43 10.51 23.87
CA GLY A 163 2.53 9.32 23.03
C GLY A 163 3.89 9.21 22.35
N ILE A 164 4.05 8.18 21.52
CA ILE A 164 5.25 7.97 20.71
C ILE A 164 5.01 8.58 19.33
N PHE A 165 5.95 9.37 18.86
CA PHE A 165 5.87 10.09 17.59
C PHE A 165 7.13 9.87 16.77
N VAL A 166 6.96 9.95 15.46
CA VAL A 166 8.06 10.12 14.53
C VAL A 166 8.28 11.62 14.38
N VAL A 167 9.48 12.06 14.66
CA VAL A 167 9.87 13.46 14.63
C VAL A 167 11.10 13.67 13.78
N SER A 168 11.20 14.83 13.15
CA SER A 168 12.38 15.29 12.45
C SER A 168 12.93 16.51 13.17
N THR A 169 14.24 16.49 13.44
CA THR A 169 15.02 17.59 13.98
C THR A 169 16.22 17.86 13.09
N ILE A 170 17.04 18.83 13.41
CA ILE A 170 18.33 19.05 12.73
C ILE A 170 19.26 17.82 12.80
N GLY A 171 19.10 16.98 13.85
CA GLY A 171 19.86 15.74 14.02
C GLY A 171 19.33 14.56 13.21
N GLY A 172 18.20 14.71 12.50
CA GLY A 172 17.60 13.65 11.67
C GLY A 172 16.21 13.21 12.10
N LEU A 173 15.87 11.98 11.74
CA LEU A 173 14.59 11.35 12.00
C LEU A 173 14.66 10.45 13.23
N PHE A 174 13.71 10.63 14.17
CA PHE A 174 13.71 9.88 15.44
C PHE A 174 12.30 9.37 15.76
N ILE A 175 12.25 8.26 16.52
CA ILE A 175 11.06 7.81 17.23
C ILE A 175 11.29 8.15 18.70
N LYS A 176 10.42 8.99 19.26
CA LYS A 176 10.53 9.44 20.66
C LYS A 176 9.17 9.58 21.31
N ARG A 177 9.13 9.44 22.62
CA ARG A 177 7.99 9.84 23.41
C ARG A 177 8.06 11.34 23.64
N LEU A 178 6.99 12.06 23.32
CA LEU A 178 6.94 13.51 23.46
C LEU A 178 6.23 13.91 24.76
N GLN A 179 6.85 14.78 25.53
CA GLN A 179 6.24 15.40 26.70
C GLN A 179 6.30 16.92 26.61
N PRO A 180 5.12 17.58 26.55
CA PRO A 180 5.07 19.03 26.57
C PRO A 180 5.50 19.58 27.92
N LYS A 181 6.22 20.72 27.93
CA LYS A 181 6.55 21.49 29.12
C LYS A 181 5.82 22.81 29.13
N ALA A 182 5.55 23.33 30.32
CA ALA A 182 4.78 24.58 30.50
C ALA A 182 5.44 25.83 29.89
N ASN A 183 6.77 25.79 29.72
CA ASN A 183 7.54 26.89 29.14
C ASN A 183 7.59 26.92 27.61
N GLY A 184 6.80 26.05 26.93
CA GLY A 184 6.76 26.00 25.45
C GLY A 184 7.82 25.07 24.83
N THR A 185 8.70 24.47 25.62
CA THR A 185 9.64 23.45 25.13
C THR A 185 8.97 22.08 25.06
N VAL A 186 9.57 21.17 24.33
CA VAL A 186 9.21 19.74 24.29
C VAL A 186 10.39 18.91 24.76
N GLU A 187 10.09 17.89 25.52
CA GLU A 187 11.06 16.90 25.92
C GLU A 187 10.90 15.65 25.06
N LEU A 188 11.99 15.28 24.38
CA LEU A 188 12.12 14.07 23.60
C LEU A 188 12.65 12.97 24.53
N ILE A 189 11.83 11.99 24.82
CA ILE A 189 12.12 10.93 25.77
C ILE A 189 12.31 9.62 25.02
N SER A 190 13.43 8.97 25.29
CA SER A 190 13.68 7.57 24.94
C SER A 190 13.06 6.68 26.01
N ASP A 191 12.40 5.58 25.60
CA ASP A 191 11.87 4.62 26.57
C ASP A 191 13.00 3.79 27.21
N ASN A 192 14.17 3.69 26.54
CA ASN A 192 15.38 3.10 27.10
C ASN A 192 16.09 4.10 28.03
N PRO A 193 16.23 3.78 29.34
CA PRO A 193 16.81 4.68 30.30
C PRO A 193 18.31 4.96 30.11
N ALA A 194 18.99 4.21 29.23
CA ALA A 194 20.37 4.50 28.85
C ALA A 194 20.52 5.82 28.08
N TYR A 195 19.40 6.32 27.51
CA TYR A 195 19.36 7.55 26.73
C TYR A 195 18.69 8.66 27.53
N PRO A 196 19.42 9.72 27.94
CA PRO A 196 18.83 10.81 28.68
C PRO A 196 17.79 11.58 27.84
N PRO A 197 16.74 12.13 28.48
CA PRO A 197 15.79 12.99 27.78
C PRO A 197 16.46 14.25 27.23
N GLU A 198 16.08 14.63 26.02
CA GLU A 198 16.53 15.84 25.36
C GLU A 198 15.43 16.89 25.39
N ARG A 199 15.78 18.12 25.78
CA ARG A 199 14.87 19.25 25.77
C ARG A 199 15.21 20.17 24.61
N ILE A 200 14.21 20.42 23.77
CA ILE A 200 14.37 21.26 22.60
C ILE A 200 13.19 22.25 22.46
N GLU A 201 13.40 23.35 21.76
CA GLU A 201 12.32 24.27 21.42
C GLU A 201 11.31 23.60 20.50
N SER A 202 10.03 23.89 20.69
CA SER A 202 8.98 23.27 19.87
C SER A 202 9.05 23.69 18.39
N SER A 203 9.71 24.82 18.08
CA SER A 203 10.01 25.27 16.72
C SER A 203 11.01 24.40 15.98
N ASP A 204 11.89 23.70 16.72
CA ASP A 204 13.02 22.94 16.19
C ASP A 204 12.67 21.46 15.99
N VAL A 205 11.43 21.10 16.31
CA VAL A 205 10.86 19.76 16.12
C VAL A 205 9.73 19.80 15.10
N ARG A 206 9.87 19.03 14.04
CA ARG A 206 8.78 18.76 13.10
C ARG A 206 8.18 17.39 13.42
N ILE A 207 6.90 17.36 13.80
CA ILE A 207 6.18 16.11 14.05
C ILE A 207 5.66 15.57 12.73
N LEU A 208 6.05 14.34 12.40
CA LEU A 208 5.66 13.68 11.16
C LEU A 208 4.39 12.86 11.32
N GLY A 209 4.19 12.26 12.49
CA GLY A 209 3.00 11.49 12.82
C GLY A 209 3.14 10.75 14.14
N LYS A 210 2.05 10.20 14.61
CA LYS A 210 1.98 9.41 15.85
C LYS A 210 2.12 7.93 15.54
N VAL A 211 2.93 7.22 16.31
CA VAL A 211 2.98 5.76 16.29
C VAL A 211 1.70 5.21 16.89
N VAL A 212 0.94 4.45 16.10
CA VAL A 212 -0.36 3.88 16.47
C VAL A 212 -0.35 2.37 16.60
N GLY A 213 0.70 1.71 16.13
CA GLY A 213 0.87 0.26 16.24
C GLY A 213 2.28 -0.14 15.85
N ALA A 214 2.66 -1.37 16.17
CA ALA A 214 3.93 -1.96 15.79
C ALA A 214 3.77 -3.46 15.49
N PHE A 215 4.52 -3.92 14.49
CA PHE A 215 4.75 -5.34 14.26
C PHE A 215 6.09 -5.72 14.88
N THR A 216 6.06 -6.62 15.83
CA THR A 216 7.25 -7.07 16.56
C THR A 216 7.63 -8.46 16.11
N LYS A 217 8.92 -8.69 15.88
CA LYS A 217 9.45 -10.03 15.71
C LYS A 217 9.57 -10.68 17.08
N VAL A 218 8.90 -11.80 17.27
CA VAL A 218 9.10 -12.64 18.46
C VAL A 218 10.43 -13.36 18.29
N ALA A 219 11.33 -13.20 19.25
CA ALA A 219 12.62 -13.89 19.28
C ALA A 219 12.46 -15.36 19.67
#